data_d88bc30cb5181dc41ae8407d983492f9
#
_entry.id   d88bc30cb5181dc41ae8407d983492f9
#
_cell.length_a   1.000
_cell.length_b   1.000
_cell.length_c   1.000
_cell.angle_alpha   90.00
_cell.angle_beta   90.00
_cell.angle_gamma   90.00
#
_symmetry.space_group_name_H-M   'P 1'
#
loop_
_entity.id
_entity.type
_entity.pdbx_description
1 polymer ?
#
loop_
_entity_poly.entity_id
_entity_poly.type
_entity_poly.pdbx_seq_one_letter_code
_entity_poly.pdbx_strand_id
1 'polypeptide(L)'
;SQAVAAAAANGVTLHVGNVLSADNFYDDGSDGPDQWKKMGVLAVEMEAAGLYMNAARAGKRALGLFTISDHIYRAEELTSEQRQNSFVQMITIALDTAVNMANL
;
A
#
# COMPACT_ATOMS: atom_id res chain seq x y z
N SER A 1 8.29 -8.40 -9.40
CA SER A 1 7.28 -7.58 -10.06
C SER A 1 7.88 -6.27 -10.59
N GLN A 2 7.16 -5.61 -11.46
CA GLN A 2 7.61 -4.32 -12.02
C GLN A 2 7.70 -3.23 -10.93
N ALA A 3 6.81 -3.26 -9.96
CA ALA A 3 6.86 -2.30 -8.85
C ALA A 3 8.12 -2.50 -7.97
N VAL A 4 8.46 -3.75 -7.68
CA VAL A 4 9.67 -4.07 -6.89
C VAL A 4 10.91 -3.62 -7.65
N ALA A 5 10.97 -3.85 -8.96
CA ALA A 5 12.09 -3.41 -9.79
C ALA A 5 12.19 -1.88 -9.85
N ALA A 6 11.06 -1.19 -10.01
CA ALA A 6 11.02 0.27 -10.02
C ALA A 6 11.46 0.87 -8.68
N ALA A 7 11.03 0.26 -7.57
CA ALA A 7 11.46 0.67 -6.25
C ALA A 7 12.98 0.51 -6.07
N ALA A 8 13.52 -0.64 -6.45
CA ALA A 8 14.96 -0.89 -6.36
C ALA A 8 15.77 0.12 -7.18
N ALA A 9 15.28 0.48 -8.39
CA ALA A 9 15.91 1.48 -9.23
C ALA A 9 15.90 2.88 -8.58
N ASN A 10 14.97 3.14 -7.69
CA ASN A 10 14.86 4.39 -6.93
C ASN A 10 15.46 4.27 -5.51
N GLY A 11 16.18 3.19 -5.21
CA GLY A 11 16.83 2.99 -3.92
C GLY A 11 15.86 2.69 -2.78
N VAL A 12 14.68 2.15 -3.08
CA VAL A 12 13.63 1.87 -2.10
C VAL A 12 13.38 0.36 -2.04
N THR A 13 13.27 -0.16 -0.82
CA THR A 13 12.83 -1.54 -0.59
C THR A 13 11.34 -1.55 -0.27
N LEU A 14 10.56 -2.31 -1.05
CA LEU A 14 9.13 -2.48 -0.81
C LEU A 14 8.89 -3.69 0.10
N HIS A 15 7.89 -3.55 0.95
CA HIS A 15 7.27 -4.68 1.63
C HIS A 15 6.10 -5.16 0.79
N VAL A 16 6.13 -6.40 0.36
CA VAL A 16 5.10 -7.00 -0.49
C VAL A 16 4.32 -8.03 0.33
N GLY A 17 3.02 -7.92 0.36
CA GLY A 17 2.20 -8.85 1.11
C GLY A 17 0.74 -8.45 1.13
N ASN A 18 0.02 -9.02 2.06
CA ASN A 18 -1.41 -8.80 2.20
C ASN A 18 -1.69 -7.53 2.98
N VAL A 19 -2.69 -6.80 2.52
CA VAL A 19 -3.24 -5.65 3.26
C VAL A 19 -4.73 -5.88 3.47
N LEU A 20 -5.26 -5.32 4.54
CA LEU A 20 -6.68 -5.34 4.84
C LEU A 20 -7.32 -4.08 4.26
N SER A 21 -8.35 -4.26 3.43
CA SER A 21 -9.24 -3.17 3.07
C SER A 21 -10.42 -3.15 4.02
N ALA A 22 -10.59 -2.08 4.77
CA ALA A 22 -11.62 -1.95 5.78
C ALA A 22 -12.57 -0.80 5.45
N ASP A 23 -13.86 -1.00 5.72
CA ASP A 23 -14.85 0.06 5.58
C ASP A 23 -14.83 1.01 6.79
N ASN A 24 -14.42 0.50 7.94
CA ASN A 24 -14.35 1.26 9.18
C ASN A 24 -12.90 1.30 9.67
N PHE A 25 -12.32 2.49 9.69
CA PHE A 25 -10.95 2.67 10.16
C PHE A 25 -10.86 2.64 11.70
N TYR A 26 -11.86 3.23 12.35
CA TYR A 26 -11.93 3.27 13.81
C TYR A 26 -12.96 2.24 14.27
N ASP A 27 -12.46 1.08 14.67
CA ASP A 27 -13.27 0.00 15.21
C ASP A 27 -13.08 -0.04 16.73
N ASP A 28 -14.20 -0.03 17.47
CA ASP A 28 -14.20 -0.20 18.92
C ASP A 28 -13.97 -1.66 19.34
N GLY A 29 -13.97 -2.57 18.40
CA GLY A 29 -13.73 -3.99 18.62
C GLY A 29 -12.25 -4.31 18.78
N SER A 30 -11.74 -4.11 19.92
CA SER A 30 -10.38 -4.17 20.38
C SER A 30 -9.45 -5.29 19.87
N ASP A 31 -9.96 -6.41 19.33
CA ASP A 31 -9.15 -7.58 18.98
C ASP A 31 -8.85 -7.73 17.48
N GLY A 32 -9.48 -6.93 16.63
CA GLY A 32 -9.36 -7.03 15.19
C GLY A 32 -7.93 -6.89 14.67
N PRO A 33 -7.20 -5.82 15.03
CA PRO A 33 -5.83 -5.63 14.56
C PRO A 33 -4.89 -6.77 14.94
N ASP A 34 -5.01 -7.32 16.15
CA ASP A 34 -4.17 -8.42 16.61
C ASP A 34 -4.41 -9.69 15.80
N GLN A 35 -5.65 -9.98 15.45
CA GLN A 35 -6.00 -11.14 14.64
C GLN A 35 -5.41 -11.04 13.24
N TRP A 36 -5.52 -9.88 12.61
CA TRP A 36 -4.98 -9.63 11.27
C TRP A 36 -3.45 -9.69 11.28
N LYS A 37 -2.82 -9.16 12.31
CA LYS A 37 -1.36 -9.26 12.49
C LYS A 37 -0.90 -10.71 12.56
N LYS A 38 -1.61 -11.55 13.31
CA LYS A 38 -1.29 -12.98 13.40
C LYS A 38 -1.39 -13.69 12.05
N MET A 39 -2.25 -13.23 11.17
CA MET A 39 -2.41 -13.76 9.82
C MET A 39 -1.40 -13.18 8.82
N GLY A 40 -0.48 -12.37 9.27
CA GLY A 40 0.57 -11.81 8.42
C GLY A 40 0.14 -10.61 7.59
N VAL A 41 -0.98 -9.98 7.94
CA VAL A 41 -1.43 -8.76 7.26
C VAL A 41 -0.50 -7.60 7.64
N LEU A 42 0.02 -6.90 6.63
CA LEU A 42 1.05 -5.87 6.81
C LEU A 42 0.49 -4.51 7.14
N ALA A 43 -0.68 -4.19 6.62
CA ALA A 43 -1.24 -2.84 6.73
C ALA A 43 -2.76 -2.87 6.57
N VAL A 44 -3.39 -1.77 6.91
CA VAL A 44 -4.82 -1.53 6.67
C VAL A 44 -4.99 -0.26 5.84
N GLU A 45 -5.91 -0.32 4.90
CA GLU A 45 -6.33 0.81 4.07
C GLU A 45 -7.82 0.64 3.75
N MET A 46 -8.39 1.44 2.88
CA MET A 46 -9.85 1.47 2.73
C MET A 46 -10.34 1.37 1.27
N GLU A 47 -9.44 1.29 0.29
CA GLU A 47 -9.84 1.42 -1.12
C GLU A 47 -9.42 0.27 -2.03
N ALA A 48 -8.41 -0.51 -1.65
CA ALA A 48 -7.79 -1.47 -2.56
C ALA A 48 -8.74 -2.59 -3.01
N ALA A 49 -9.63 -3.05 -2.14
CA ALA A 49 -10.59 -4.09 -2.50
C ALA A 49 -11.51 -3.63 -3.65
N GLY A 50 -11.99 -2.39 -3.59
CA GLY A 50 -12.79 -1.81 -4.67
C GLY A 50 -12.01 -1.62 -5.94
N LEU A 51 -10.76 -1.16 -5.84
CA LEU A 51 -9.88 -1.01 -6.99
C LEU A 51 -9.67 -2.34 -7.71
N TYR A 52 -9.32 -3.38 -6.99
CA TYR A 52 -9.05 -4.69 -7.58
C TYR A 52 -10.30 -5.32 -8.18
N MET A 53 -11.44 -5.16 -7.51
CA MET A 53 -12.71 -5.68 -8.02
C MET A 53 -13.10 -5.00 -9.32
N ASN A 54 -13.01 -3.69 -9.39
CA ASN A 54 -13.33 -2.92 -10.60
C ASN A 54 -12.37 -3.24 -11.74
N ALA A 55 -11.10 -3.39 -11.45
CA ALA A 55 -10.11 -3.77 -12.46
C ALA A 55 -10.41 -5.17 -13.01
N ALA A 56 -10.74 -6.12 -12.15
CA ALA A 56 -11.09 -7.47 -12.56
C ALA A 56 -12.32 -7.48 -13.47
N ARG A 57 -13.37 -6.73 -13.13
CA ARG A 57 -14.57 -6.60 -13.98
C ARG A 57 -14.24 -6.04 -15.37
N ALA A 58 -13.32 -5.10 -15.42
CA ALA A 58 -12.93 -4.44 -16.66
C ALA A 58 -11.87 -5.21 -17.47
N GLY A 59 -11.37 -6.34 -16.94
CA GLY A 59 -10.28 -7.08 -17.56
C GLY A 59 -8.97 -6.30 -17.54
N LYS A 60 -8.76 -5.47 -16.52
CA LYS A 60 -7.58 -4.63 -16.39
C LYS A 60 -6.71 -5.08 -15.23
N ARG A 61 -5.47 -4.64 -15.25
CA ARG A 61 -4.51 -4.88 -14.17
C ARG A 61 -4.54 -3.71 -13.18
N ALA A 62 -4.39 -4.03 -11.90
CA ALA A 62 -4.31 -3.01 -10.84
C ALA A 62 -3.30 -3.43 -9.79
N LEU A 63 -2.73 -2.45 -9.13
CA LEU A 63 -1.80 -2.65 -8.02
C LEU A 63 -1.99 -1.52 -7.02
N GLY A 64 -2.09 -1.85 -5.75
CA GLY A 64 -2.05 -0.89 -4.65
C GLY A 64 -0.62 -0.66 -4.20
N LEU A 65 -0.24 0.61 -4.12
CA LEU A 65 1.01 1.06 -3.52
C LEU A 65 0.66 1.99 -2.37
N PHE A 66 1.32 1.80 -1.24
CA PHE A 66 0.96 2.52 -0.02
C PHE A 66 2.20 3.09 0.65
N THR A 67 2.05 4.28 1.22
CA THR A 67 3.00 4.84 2.18
C THR A 67 2.39 4.66 3.57
N ILE A 68 3.15 4.06 4.48
CA ILE A 68 2.71 3.92 5.87
C ILE A 68 2.87 5.27 6.57
N SER A 69 1.77 5.85 7.00
CA SER A 69 1.76 7.15 7.69
C SER A 69 1.77 7.01 9.21
N ASP A 70 1.16 5.94 9.72
CA ASP A 70 1.01 5.66 11.15
C ASP A 70 1.31 4.20 11.41
N HIS A 71 1.59 3.88 12.67
CA HIS A 71 1.76 2.50 13.10
C HIS A 71 0.75 2.18 14.20
N ILE A 72 0.00 1.09 14.05
CA ILE A 72 -1.06 0.72 15.00
C ILE A 72 -0.48 0.37 16.38
N TYR A 73 0.68 -0.30 16.40
CA TYR A 73 1.30 -0.82 17.63
C TYR A 73 2.41 0.05 18.19
N ARG A 74 2.87 1.04 17.46
CA ARG A 74 3.91 1.96 17.87
C ARG A 74 3.38 3.37 17.77
N ALA A 75 3.74 4.22 18.71
CA ALA A 75 3.36 5.64 18.63
C ALA A 75 4.26 6.38 17.65
N GLU A 76 4.30 5.90 16.39
CA GLU A 76 5.09 6.48 15.32
C GLU A 76 4.15 7.11 14.30
N GLU A 77 4.34 8.39 14.05
CA GLU A 77 3.69 9.12 12.98
C GLU A 77 4.74 9.85 12.17
N LEU A 78 4.52 9.90 10.86
CA LEU A 78 5.34 10.73 9.99
C LEU A 78 5.04 12.20 10.24
N THR A 79 6.07 13.04 10.22
CA THR A 79 5.89 14.48 10.13
C THR A 79 5.27 14.85 8.78
N SER A 80 4.76 16.07 8.65
CA SER A 80 4.20 16.55 7.39
C SER A 80 5.25 16.52 6.26
N GLU A 81 6.51 16.87 6.57
CA GLU A 81 7.60 16.81 5.61
C GLU A 81 7.91 15.36 5.20
N GLN A 82 7.98 14.44 6.17
CA GLN A 82 8.22 13.03 5.88
C GLN A 82 7.11 12.42 5.03
N ARG A 83 5.85 12.76 5.30
CA ARG A 83 4.71 12.32 4.50
C ARG A 83 4.85 12.80 3.06
N GLN A 84 5.17 14.06 2.86
CA GLN A 84 5.34 14.64 1.53
C GLN A 84 6.45 13.93 0.76
N ASN A 85 7.61 13.72 1.37
CA ASN A 85 8.75 13.04 0.76
C ASN A 85 8.42 11.59 0.42
N SER A 86 7.74 10.89 1.31
CA SER A 86 7.32 9.49 1.08
C SER A 86 6.28 9.39 -0.03
N PHE A 87 5.38 10.34 -0.13
CA PHE A 87 4.40 10.39 -1.22
C PHE A 87 5.07 10.63 -2.57
N VAL A 88 6.06 11.50 -2.63
CA VAL A 88 6.83 11.74 -3.86
C VAL A 88 7.53 10.45 -4.30
N GLN A 89 8.16 9.73 -3.38
CA GLN A 89 8.76 8.43 -3.67
C GLN A 89 7.72 7.44 -4.23
N MET A 90 6.59 7.32 -3.57
CA MET A 90 5.52 6.41 -3.98
C MET A 90 5.00 6.75 -5.38
N ILE A 91 4.78 8.03 -5.65
CA ILE A 91 4.30 8.51 -6.95
C ILE A 91 5.33 8.18 -8.04
N THR A 92 6.60 8.42 -7.78
CA THR A 92 7.69 8.11 -8.72
C THR A 92 7.72 6.62 -9.05
N ILE A 93 7.65 5.76 -8.04
CA ILE A 93 7.62 4.32 -8.22
C ILE A 93 6.38 3.89 -9.01
N ALA A 94 5.22 4.46 -8.71
CA ALA A 94 3.98 4.16 -9.41
C ALA A 94 4.05 4.53 -10.88
N LEU A 95 4.57 5.71 -11.21
CA LEU A 95 4.72 6.16 -12.58
C LEU A 95 5.73 5.31 -13.36
N ASP A 96 6.87 5.00 -12.76
CA ASP A 96 7.87 4.12 -13.38
C ASP A 96 7.31 2.73 -13.64
N THR A 97 6.54 2.20 -12.68
CA THR A 97 5.86 0.92 -12.84
C THR A 97 4.88 0.95 -14.01
N ALA A 98 4.08 1.99 -14.10
CA ALA A 98 3.10 2.14 -15.18
C ALA A 98 3.79 2.21 -16.55
N VAL A 99 4.87 2.97 -16.66
CA VAL A 99 5.65 3.07 -17.91
C VAL A 99 6.25 1.70 -18.26
N ASN A 100 6.85 1.01 -17.31
CA ASN A 100 7.45 -0.30 -17.54
C ASN A 100 6.40 -1.33 -17.96
N MET A 101 5.21 -1.29 -17.36
CA MET A 101 4.11 -2.18 -17.71
C MET A 101 3.57 -1.89 -19.13
N ALA A 102 3.53 -0.64 -19.53
CA ALA A 102 3.07 -0.25 -20.87
C ALA A 102 4.03 -0.74 -21.96
N ASN A 103 5.30 -0.98 -21.65
CA ASN A 103 6.34 -1.41 -22.58
C ASN A 103 6.56 -2.92 -22.59
N LEU A 104 5.73 -3.68 -21.89
CA LEU A 104 5.80 -5.14 -21.92
C LEU A 104 5.17 -5.74 -23.16
#